data_3a4e31ddbf37983a821d5328fd2f1e13
#
_entry.id   3a4e31ddbf37983a821d5328fd2f1e13
#
_cell.length_a   1.000
_cell.length_b   1.000
_cell.length_c   1.000
_cell.angle_alpha   90.00
_cell.angle_beta   90.00
_cell.angle_gamma   90.00
#
_symmetry.space_group_name_H-M   'P 1'
#
loop_
_entity.id
_entity.type
_entity.pdbx_description
1 polymer ?
#
loop_
_entity_poly.entity_id
_entity_poly.type
_entity_poly.pdbx_seq_one_letter_code
_entity_poly.pdbx_strand_id
1 'polypeptide(L)'
;MSLLDSVEEALKATGVIRLPGDTLLVAVSGGPDSVALLSLLHESAQRNAFHIHAAHLAPGLRGTESDEDARHVQELCHRLGVPVSIERADVAALRARYRLSWEAAARQARYDFLARVARTVGASAVVLGHTADDQAETVLLHLLRGTGIRGLRGMLPLSRWRSRDGAAEVILVRPLLEVTRQETEAYCASHGLAPRYDSSNLEERFTRNRIRRSLMPQLRRYNPAVTQALTRLARTVAQDVAYIDQQVQ
;
A
#
# COMPACT_ATOMS: atom_id res chain seq x y z
N MET A 1 -2.18 -15.48 16.83
CA MET A 1 -3.03 -14.97 15.73
C MET A 1 -2.22 -15.11 14.44
N SER A 2 -2.75 -15.78 13.43
CA SER A 2 -2.06 -15.91 12.15
C SER A 2 -2.06 -14.55 11.41
N LEU A 3 -1.18 -14.41 10.39
CA LEU A 3 -1.16 -13.21 9.57
C LEU A 3 -2.49 -13.02 8.82
N LEU A 4 -3.12 -14.12 8.42
CA LEU A 4 -4.44 -14.10 7.80
C LEU A 4 -5.51 -13.55 8.75
N ASP A 5 -5.54 -14.02 10.01
CA ASP A 5 -6.50 -13.52 11.01
C ASP A 5 -6.34 -12.00 11.20
N SER A 6 -5.09 -11.52 11.25
CA SER A 6 -4.80 -10.07 11.39
C SER A 6 -5.33 -9.26 10.21
N VAL A 7 -5.18 -9.76 8.98
CA VAL A 7 -5.70 -9.12 7.77
C VAL A 7 -7.23 -9.13 7.74
N GLU A 8 -7.85 -10.25 8.11
CA GLU A 8 -9.32 -10.37 8.17
C GLU A 8 -9.92 -9.44 9.23
N GLU A 9 -9.30 -9.33 10.41
CA GLU A 9 -9.73 -8.41 11.47
C GLU A 9 -9.61 -6.95 11.00
N ALA A 10 -8.47 -6.59 10.38
CA ALA A 10 -8.26 -5.27 9.83
C ALA A 10 -9.28 -4.91 8.74
N LEU A 11 -9.63 -5.85 7.85
CA LEU A 11 -10.67 -5.64 6.84
C LEU A 11 -12.06 -5.47 7.47
N LYS A 12 -12.42 -6.32 8.43
CA LYS A 12 -13.69 -6.24 9.16
C LYS A 12 -13.85 -4.88 9.86
N ALA A 13 -12.79 -4.39 10.49
CA ALA A 13 -12.78 -3.09 11.17
C ALA A 13 -13.05 -1.91 10.22
N THR A 14 -12.75 -2.04 8.92
CA THR A 14 -13.02 -0.98 7.93
C THR A 14 -14.45 -0.97 7.39
N GLY A 15 -15.17 -2.07 7.49
CA GLY A 15 -16.54 -2.22 6.96
C GLY A 15 -16.63 -2.07 5.44
N VAL A 16 -15.57 -2.33 4.68
CA VAL A 16 -15.55 -2.20 3.21
C VAL A 16 -16.20 -3.39 2.50
N ILE A 17 -16.23 -4.55 3.14
CA ILE A 17 -17.00 -5.72 2.68
C ILE A 17 -18.35 -5.68 3.39
N ARG A 18 -19.39 -5.41 2.64
CA ARG A 18 -20.76 -5.24 3.19
C ARG A 18 -21.69 -6.38 2.83
N LEU A 19 -21.50 -6.95 1.64
CA LEU A 19 -22.35 -8.00 1.10
C LEU A 19 -21.51 -9.16 0.55
N PRO A 20 -22.02 -10.39 0.58
CA PRO A 20 -21.43 -11.48 -0.18
C PRO A 20 -21.34 -11.10 -1.67
N GLY A 21 -20.19 -11.35 -2.30
CA GLY A 21 -19.94 -11.00 -3.68
C GLY A 21 -19.34 -9.60 -3.91
N ASP A 22 -19.15 -8.77 -2.87
CA ASP A 22 -18.39 -7.52 -3.00
C ASP A 22 -16.99 -7.78 -3.58
N THR A 23 -16.51 -6.87 -4.40
CA THR A 23 -15.18 -6.97 -5.02
C THR A 23 -14.22 -6.00 -4.36
N LEU A 24 -13.01 -6.47 -4.02
CA LEU A 24 -11.88 -5.64 -3.61
C LEU A 24 -10.83 -5.57 -4.72
N LEU A 25 -10.31 -4.37 -5.00
CA LEU A 25 -9.18 -4.20 -5.91
C LEU A 25 -7.87 -4.25 -5.14
N VAL A 26 -6.99 -5.20 -5.44
CA VAL A 26 -5.69 -5.38 -4.77
C VAL A 26 -4.59 -4.73 -5.62
N ALA A 27 -3.92 -3.72 -5.08
CA ALA A 27 -2.79 -3.09 -5.75
C ALA A 27 -1.53 -3.96 -5.57
N VAL A 28 -1.02 -4.51 -6.66
CA VAL A 28 0.12 -5.44 -6.66
C VAL A 28 1.31 -4.81 -7.38
N SER A 29 2.40 -4.55 -6.64
CA SER A 29 3.65 -4.05 -7.22
C SER A 29 4.62 -5.16 -7.63
N GLY A 30 4.41 -6.40 -7.19
CA GLY A 30 5.32 -7.52 -7.35
C GLY A 30 6.29 -7.70 -6.16
N GLY A 31 6.42 -6.72 -5.28
CA GLY A 31 7.24 -6.81 -4.08
C GLY A 31 6.60 -7.65 -2.97
N PRO A 32 7.39 -8.06 -1.92
CA PRO A 32 6.95 -9.02 -0.91
C PRO A 32 5.65 -8.62 -0.21
N ASP A 33 5.50 -7.36 0.18
CA ASP A 33 4.32 -6.89 0.91
C ASP A 33 3.04 -7.02 0.07
N SER A 34 3.10 -6.67 -1.22
CA SER A 34 1.95 -6.77 -2.13
C SER A 34 1.65 -8.19 -2.57
N VAL A 35 2.66 -9.04 -2.68
CA VAL A 35 2.51 -10.47 -3.00
C VAL A 35 1.91 -11.22 -1.83
N ALA A 36 2.40 -10.97 -0.60
CA ALA A 36 1.81 -11.53 0.62
C ALA A 36 0.34 -11.09 0.77
N LEU A 37 0.06 -9.78 0.58
CA LEU A 37 -1.31 -9.26 0.65
C LEU A 37 -2.25 -9.94 -0.35
N LEU A 38 -1.82 -10.09 -1.62
CA LEU A 38 -2.63 -10.75 -2.64
C LEU A 38 -2.96 -12.20 -2.25
N SER A 39 -1.97 -12.96 -1.77
CA SER A 39 -2.15 -14.35 -1.34
C SER A 39 -3.09 -14.44 -0.14
N LEU A 40 -2.91 -13.61 0.89
CA LEU A 40 -3.76 -13.54 2.08
C LEU A 40 -5.21 -13.18 1.72
N LEU A 41 -5.40 -12.20 0.84
CA LEU A 41 -6.74 -11.80 0.40
C LEU A 41 -7.40 -12.85 -0.49
N HIS A 42 -6.63 -13.59 -1.29
CA HIS A 42 -7.15 -14.71 -2.06
C HIS A 42 -7.69 -15.80 -1.13
N GLU A 43 -6.95 -16.20 -0.09
CA GLU A 43 -7.40 -17.17 0.90
C GLU A 43 -8.62 -16.66 1.70
N SER A 44 -8.58 -15.41 2.13
CA SER A 44 -9.71 -14.75 2.83
C SER A 44 -10.97 -14.68 1.97
N ALA A 45 -10.83 -14.39 0.68
CA ALA A 45 -11.96 -14.32 -0.26
C ALA A 45 -12.69 -15.67 -0.40
N GLN A 46 -11.92 -16.76 -0.42
CA GLN A 46 -12.50 -18.11 -0.45
C GLN A 46 -13.29 -18.45 0.82
N ARG A 47 -12.87 -17.92 1.98
CA ARG A 47 -13.52 -18.17 3.28
C ARG A 47 -14.75 -17.28 3.52
N ASN A 48 -14.73 -16.04 3.01
CA ASN A 48 -15.67 -14.99 3.38
C ASN A 48 -16.59 -14.53 2.23
N ALA A 49 -16.63 -15.27 1.11
CA ALA A 49 -17.52 -15.07 -0.03
C ALA A 49 -17.47 -13.65 -0.63
N PHE A 50 -16.29 -13.06 -0.75
CA PHE A 50 -16.05 -11.84 -1.54
C PHE A 50 -15.11 -12.14 -2.71
N HIS A 51 -14.99 -11.21 -3.64
CA HIS A 51 -14.13 -11.34 -4.81
C HIS A 51 -12.94 -10.40 -4.72
N ILE A 52 -11.84 -10.78 -5.38
CA ILE A 52 -10.68 -9.91 -5.55
C ILE A 52 -10.33 -9.75 -7.03
N HIS A 53 -9.84 -8.57 -7.39
CA HIS A 53 -9.26 -8.26 -8.67
C HIS A 53 -7.89 -7.61 -8.44
N ALA A 54 -6.85 -8.09 -9.06
CA ALA A 54 -5.51 -7.52 -8.95
C ALA A 54 -5.31 -6.35 -9.92
N ALA A 55 -4.52 -5.35 -9.52
CA ALA A 55 -4.16 -4.23 -10.38
C ALA A 55 -2.67 -3.93 -10.27
N HIS A 56 -1.97 -3.91 -11.39
CA HIS A 56 -0.55 -3.58 -11.50
C HIS A 56 -0.33 -2.44 -12.46
N LEU A 57 0.33 -1.37 -12.01
CA LEU A 57 0.78 -0.28 -12.87
C LEU A 57 2.29 -0.35 -13.06
N ALA A 58 2.72 -0.60 -14.28
CA ALA A 58 4.12 -0.52 -14.68
C ALA A 58 4.48 0.97 -14.91
N PRO A 59 5.39 1.58 -14.13
CA PRO A 59 5.65 3.02 -14.22
C PRO A 59 6.39 3.47 -15.48
N GLY A 60 6.78 2.55 -16.37
CA GLY A 60 7.42 2.86 -17.65
C GLY A 60 8.83 3.49 -17.55
N LEU A 61 9.36 3.64 -16.35
CA LEU A 61 10.62 4.36 -16.10
C LEU A 61 11.87 3.52 -16.34
N ARG A 62 11.74 2.17 -16.45
CA ARG A 62 12.86 1.21 -16.44
C ARG A 62 12.87 0.23 -17.60
N GLY A 63 12.20 0.53 -18.72
CA GLY A 63 12.23 -0.32 -19.92
C GLY A 63 11.89 -1.79 -19.61
N THR A 64 12.82 -2.71 -19.84
CA THR A 64 12.65 -4.16 -19.71
C THR A 64 12.33 -4.67 -18.32
N GLU A 65 12.89 -4.08 -17.24
CA GLU A 65 12.57 -4.47 -15.85
C GLU A 65 11.09 -4.29 -15.53
N SER A 66 10.49 -3.19 -16.01
CA SER A 66 9.06 -2.91 -15.80
C SER A 66 8.16 -3.94 -16.50
N ASP A 67 8.61 -4.48 -17.63
CA ASP A 67 7.88 -5.52 -18.37
C ASP A 67 8.02 -6.89 -17.70
N GLU A 68 9.16 -7.16 -17.09
CA GLU A 68 9.37 -8.36 -16.30
C GLU A 68 8.53 -8.36 -15.02
N ASP A 69 8.43 -7.21 -14.33
CA ASP A 69 7.57 -7.06 -13.16
C ASP A 69 6.09 -7.30 -13.53
N ALA A 70 5.64 -6.74 -14.64
CA ALA A 70 4.28 -6.94 -15.14
C ALA A 70 3.99 -8.41 -15.47
N ARG A 71 4.93 -9.10 -16.16
CA ARG A 71 4.82 -10.54 -16.46
C ARG A 71 4.77 -11.37 -15.17
N HIS A 72 5.64 -11.08 -14.21
CA HIS A 72 5.67 -11.78 -12.93
C HIS A 72 4.34 -11.66 -12.17
N VAL A 73 3.77 -10.45 -12.11
CA VAL A 73 2.45 -10.23 -11.48
C VAL A 73 1.35 -10.99 -12.24
N GLN A 74 1.39 -10.97 -13.57
CA GLN A 74 0.43 -11.71 -14.41
C GLN A 74 0.48 -13.21 -14.15
N GLU A 75 1.68 -13.80 -14.11
CA GLU A 75 1.90 -15.23 -13.81
C GLU A 75 1.42 -15.60 -12.40
N LEU A 76 1.69 -14.75 -11.41
CA LEU A 76 1.22 -14.95 -10.05
C LEU A 76 -0.31 -14.96 -9.99
N CYS A 77 -0.96 -13.97 -10.58
CA CYS A 77 -2.41 -13.88 -10.64
C CYS A 77 -3.03 -15.07 -11.39
N HIS A 78 -2.44 -15.49 -12.49
CA HIS A 78 -2.88 -16.67 -13.25
C HIS A 78 -2.83 -17.94 -12.38
N ARG A 79 -1.74 -18.17 -11.64
CA ARG A 79 -1.61 -19.31 -10.72
C ARG A 79 -2.65 -19.32 -9.60
N LEU A 80 -3.03 -18.14 -9.11
CA LEU A 80 -4.05 -17.98 -8.07
C LEU A 80 -5.48 -17.95 -8.64
N GLY A 81 -5.67 -17.94 -9.95
CA GLY A 81 -6.99 -17.77 -10.56
C GLY A 81 -7.61 -16.40 -10.30
N VAL A 82 -6.79 -15.37 -10.05
CA VAL A 82 -7.23 -14.00 -9.75
C VAL A 82 -7.20 -13.16 -11.03
N PRO A 83 -8.31 -12.52 -11.42
CA PRO A 83 -8.31 -11.59 -12.56
C PRO A 83 -7.40 -10.40 -12.29
N VAL A 84 -6.70 -9.91 -13.32
CA VAL A 84 -5.71 -8.83 -13.18
C VAL A 84 -5.86 -7.79 -14.29
N SER A 85 -5.76 -6.51 -13.91
CA SER A 85 -5.59 -5.38 -14.83
C SER A 85 -4.15 -4.87 -14.77
N ILE A 86 -3.48 -4.85 -15.91
CA ILE A 86 -2.11 -4.36 -16.03
C ILE A 86 -2.09 -3.19 -17.01
N GLU A 87 -1.43 -2.09 -16.64
CA GLU A 87 -1.26 -0.93 -17.50
C GLU A 87 0.14 -0.33 -17.34
N ARG A 88 0.60 0.35 -18.39
CA ARG A 88 1.85 1.10 -18.38
C ARG A 88 1.52 2.60 -18.28
N ALA A 89 2.16 3.31 -17.33
CA ALA A 89 1.98 4.75 -17.16
C ALA A 89 3.10 5.55 -17.84
N ASP A 90 2.74 6.63 -18.50
CA ASP A 90 3.69 7.67 -18.89
C ASP A 90 3.83 8.70 -17.75
N VAL A 91 4.69 8.34 -16.78
CA VAL A 91 4.98 9.20 -15.62
C VAL A 91 5.68 10.51 -16.05
N ALA A 92 6.47 10.47 -17.15
CA ALA A 92 7.18 11.64 -17.66
C ALA A 92 6.21 12.70 -18.18
N ALA A 93 5.21 12.30 -18.97
CA ALA A 93 4.16 13.19 -19.46
C ALA A 93 3.36 13.79 -18.29
N LEU A 94 3.01 12.98 -17.30
CA LEU A 94 2.25 13.44 -16.12
C LEU A 94 3.06 14.45 -15.30
N ARG A 95 4.34 14.18 -15.10
CA ARG A 95 5.29 15.08 -14.43
C ARG A 95 5.37 16.44 -15.14
N ALA A 96 5.54 16.43 -16.45
CA ALA A 96 5.63 17.65 -17.26
C ALA A 96 4.33 18.45 -17.20
N ARG A 97 3.18 17.79 -17.40
CA ARG A 97 1.85 18.43 -17.40
C ARG A 97 1.52 19.13 -16.09
N TYR A 98 1.85 18.52 -14.94
CA TYR A 98 1.45 19.04 -13.62
C TYR A 98 2.61 19.62 -12.81
N ARG A 99 3.82 19.73 -13.38
CA ARG A 99 5.05 20.23 -12.72
C ARG A 99 5.34 19.53 -11.39
N LEU A 100 5.20 18.21 -11.37
CA LEU A 100 5.38 17.38 -10.18
C LEU A 100 6.84 16.91 -10.05
N SER A 101 7.22 16.48 -8.83
CA SER A 101 8.37 15.61 -8.65
C SER A 101 8.11 14.23 -9.28
N TRP A 102 9.15 13.45 -9.59
CA TRP A 102 9.01 12.09 -10.11
C TRP A 102 8.18 11.20 -9.19
N GLU A 103 8.42 11.29 -7.88
CA GLU A 103 7.68 10.53 -6.86
C GLU A 103 6.19 10.92 -6.84
N ALA A 104 5.89 12.21 -6.88
CA ALA A 104 4.51 12.70 -6.89
C ALA A 104 3.77 12.31 -8.18
N ALA A 105 4.45 12.36 -9.34
CA ALA A 105 3.87 11.97 -10.63
C ALA A 105 3.59 10.46 -10.68
N ALA A 106 4.54 9.62 -10.24
CA ALA A 106 4.35 8.17 -10.17
C ALA A 106 3.23 7.79 -9.19
N ARG A 107 3.15 8.49 -8.05
CA ARG A 107 2.07 8.30 -7.07
C ARG A 107 0.71 8.69 -7.68
N GLN A 108 0.63 9.84 -8.35
CA GLN A 108 -0.60 10.29 -9.00
C GLN A 108 -1.05 9.29 -10.07
N ALA A 109 -0.15 8.88 -10.98
CA ALA A 109 -0.44 7.89 -12.01
C ALA A 109 -1.00 6.58 -11.43
N ARG A 110 -0.39 6.10 -10.34
CA ARG A 110 -0.83 4.88 -9.66
C ARG A 110 -2.25 5.00 -9.13
N TYR A 111 -2.56 6.08 -8.42
CA TYR A 111 -3.91 6.21 -7.85
C TYR A 111 -4.98 6.51 -8.89
N ASP A 112 -4.67 7.28 -9.95
CA ASP A 112 -5.58 7.50 -11.08
C ASP A 112 -5.92 6.17 -11.77
N PHE A 113 -4.91 5.33 -12.00
CA PHE A 113 -5.09 3.98 -12.56
C PHE A 113 -5.96 3.13 -11.64
N LEU A 114 -5.63 3.03 -10.34
CA LEU A 114 -6.36 2.22 -9.37
C LEU A 114 -7.83 2.66 -9.26
N ALA A 115 -8.10 3.97 -9.23
CA ALA A 115 -9.46 4.48 -9.16
C ALA A 115 -10.27 4.16 -10.43
N ARG A 116 -9.64 4.23 -11.60
CA ARG A 116 -10.27 3.87 -12.87
C ARG A 116 -10.60 2.38 -12.92
N VAL A 117 -9.64 1.50 -12.58
CA VAL A 117 -9.87 0.05 -12.55
C VAL A 117 -10.93 -0.30 -11.51
N ALA A 118 -10.86 0.27 -10.29
CA ALA A 118 -11.85 0.02 -9.23
C ALA A 118 -13.29 0.30 -9.72
N ARG A 119 -13.48 1.42 -10.42
CA ARG A 119 -14.78 1.76 -11.02
C ARG A 119 -15.20 0.76 -12.11
N THR A 120 -14.27 0.35 -12.97
CA THR A 120 -14.56 -0.58 -14.08
C THR A 120 -14.97 -1.97 -13.58
N VAL A 121 -14.35 -2.46 -12.51
CA VAL A 121 -14.65 -3.79 -11.94
C VAL A 121 -15.69 -3.73 -10.81
N GLY A 122 -16.24 -2.55 -10.50
CA GLY A 122 -17.21 -2.37 -9.42
C GLY A 122 -16.65 -2.63 -8.02
N ALA A 123 -15.35 -2.38 -7.81
CA ALA A 123 -14.71 -2.64 -6.52
C ALA A 123 -15.17 -1.63 -5.45
N SER A 124 -15.51 -2.13 -4.26
CA SER A 124 -15.91 -1.32 -3.10
C SER A 124 -14.73 -0.54 -2.50
N ALA A 125 -13.52 -1.06 -2.62
CA ALA A 125 -12.30 -0.43 -2.13
C ALA A 125 -11.05 -0.92 -2.88
N VAL A 126 -9.97 -0.13 -2.78
CA VAL A 126 -8.60 -0.52 -3.19
C VAL A 126 -7.80 -0.90 -1.95
N VAL A 127 -7.22 -2.10 -1.95
CA VAL A 127 -6.40 -2.61 -0.86
C VAL A 127 -4.92 -2.48 -1.20
N LEU A 128 -4.15 -1.89 -0.28
CA LEU A 128 -2.75 -1.54 -0.46
C LEU A 128 -1.86 -2.28 0.54
N GLY A 129 -0.73 -2.81 0.09
CA GLY A 129 0.25 -3.53 0.90
C GLY A 129 1.23 -2.62 1.66
N HIS A 130 0.75 -1.55 2.32
CA HIS A 130 1.59 -0.74 3.19
C HIS A 130 1.73 -1.40 4.56
N THR A 131 2.97 -1.54 5.03
CA THR A 131 3.36 -2.22 6.26
C THR A 131 3.63 -1.27 7.44
N ALA A 132 3.90 -1.83 8.61
CA ALA A 132 4.36 -1.10 9.79
C ALA A 132 5.68 -0.34 9.53
N ASP A 133 6.57 -0.90 8.69
CA ASP A 133 7.79 -0.22 8.27
C ASP A 133 7.47 1.02 7.42
N ASP A 134 6.53 0.92 6.48
CA ASP A 134 6.09 2.07 5.69
C ASP A 134 5.41 3.15 6.56
N GLN A 135 4.69 2.73 7.61
CA GLN A 135 4.09 3.63 8.58
C GLN A 135 5.16 4.39 9.36
N ALA A 136 6.16 3.69 9.90
CA ALA A 136 7.27 4.30 10.63
C ALA A 136 8.05 5.28 9.74
N GLU A 137 8.37 4.89 8.49
CA GLU A 137 9.00 5.77 7.49
C GLU A 137 8.17 7.03 7.23
N THR A 138 6.84 6.89 7.16
CA THR A 138 5.92 8.01 6.90
C THR A 138 5.86 8.98 8.09
N VAL A 139 5.81 8.47 9.32
CA VAL A 139 5.86 9.30 10.54
C VAL A 139 7.16 10.10 10.60
N LEU A 140 8.29 9.44 10.39
CA LEU A 140 9.60 10.10 10.37
C LEU A 140 9.70 11.14 9.25
N LEU A 141 9.22 10.82 8.06
CA LEU A 141 9.22 11.76 6.93
C LEU A 141 8.40 13.01 7.25
N HIS A 142 7.25 12.86 7.88
CA HIS A 142 6.40 13.98 8.28
C HIS A 142 7.06 14.78 9.40
N LEU A 143 7.65 14.12 10.40
CA LEU A 143 8.38 14.79 11.47
C LEU A 143 9.54 15.64 10.94
N LEU A 144 10.35 15.09 10.03
CA LEU A 144 11.46 15.80 9.39
C LEU A 144 11.02 16.99 8.53
N ARG A 145 9.77 16.98 8.05
CA ARG A 145 9.15 18.09 7.31
C ARG A 145 8.48 19.14 8.21
N GLY A 146 8.53 18.98 9.52
CA GLY A 146 7.96 19.94 10.47
C GLY A 146 6.44 19.89 10.55
N THR A 147 5.85 18.70 10.52
CA THR A 147 4.40 18.53 10.60
C THR A 147 3.85 18.80 12.01
N GLY A 148 2.59 19.25 12.09
CA GLY A 148 1.81 19.22 13.31
C GLY A 148 1.25 17.82 13.62
N ILE A 149 0.46 17.70 14.72
CA ILE A 149 -0.11 16.43 15.19
C ILE A 149 -0.84 15.63 14.09
N ARG A 150 -1.56 16.31 13.19
CA ARG A 150 -2.28 15.65 12.08
C ARG A 150 -1.37 14.87 11.14
N GLY A 151 -0.13 15.26 10.96
CA GLY A 151 0.81 14.54 10.11
C GLY A 151 1.46 13.36 10.86
N LEU A 152 1.59 13.42 12.18
CA LEU A 152 2.17 12.33 12.98
C LEU A 152 1.27 11.08 13.06
N ARG A 153 -0.03 11.20 12.73
CA ARG A 153 -0.92 10.03 12.57
C ARG A 153 -0.52 9.11 11.42
N GLY A 154 0.42 9.53 10.57
CA GLY A 154 0.89 8.76 9.42
C GLY A 154 -0.21 8.40 8.43
N MET A 155 -0.19 7.15 7.96
CA MET A 155 -1.25 6.60 7.11
C MET A 155 -2.38 6.04 7.97
N LEU A 156 -3.63 6.24 7.53
CA LEU A 156 -4.79 5.66 8.19
C LEU A 156 -5.12 4.28 7.58
N PRO A 157 -5.65 3.33 8.38
CA PRO A 157 -6.12 2.03 7.88
C PRO A 157 -7.13 2.17 6.74
N LEU A 158 -8.02 3.15 6.84
CA LEU A 158 -8.98 3.54 5.82
C LEU A 158 -8.80 5.03 5.51
N SER A 159 -8.77 5.37 4.22
CA SER A 159 -8.74 6.76 3.76
C SER A 159 -9.46 6.87 2.41
N ARG A 160 -9.85 8.09 2.04
CA ARG A 160 -10.39 8.38 0.71
C ARG A 160 -9.30 9.03 -0.13
N TRP A 161 -9.26 8.67 -1.39
CA TRP A 161 -8.47 9.36 -2.38
C TRP A 161 -9.38 9.87 -3.49
N ARG A 162 -9.11 11.10 -3.92
CA ARG A 162 -9.84 11.74 -5.01
C ARG A 162 -8.86 12.17 -6.09
N SER A 163 -9.21 11.94 -7.36
CA SER A 163 -8.44 12.42 -8.50
C SER A 163 -8.38 13.95 -8.50
N ARG A 164 -7.33 14.51 -9.12
CA ARG A 164 -7.13 15.97 -9.17
C ARG A 164 -8.26 16.71 -9.91
N ASP A 165 -8.84 16.09 -10.91
CA ASP A 165 -9.99 16.60 -11.67
C ASP A 165 -11.33 16.36 -10.97
N GLY A 166 -11.33 15.69 -9.80
CA GLY A 166 -12.53 15.34 -9.06
C GLY A 166 -13.38 14.25 -9.70
N ALA A 167 -12.98 13.70 -10.84
CA ALA A 167 -13.78 12.75 -11.61
C ALA A 167 -13.84 11.35 -10.99
N ALA A 168 -12.89 11.00 -10.12
CA ALA A 168 -12.84 9.71 -9.47
C ALA A 168 -12.54 9.86 -7.97
N GLU A 169 -13.28 9.08 -7.17
CA GLU A 169 -13.02 8.89 -5.74
C GLU A 169 -12.96 7.40 -5.44
N VAL A 170 -12.06 6.98 -4.56
CA VAL A 170 -11.92 5.59 -4.16
C VAL A 170 -11.54 5.48 -2.68
N ILE A 171 -12.06 4.46 -2.02
CA ILE A 171 -11.67 4.08 -0.66
C ILE A 171 -10.37 3.29 -0.73
N LEU A 172 -9.39 3.69 0.07
CA LEU A 172 -8.09 3.01 0.21
C LEU A 172 -8.06 2.31 1.57
N VAL A 173 -7.72 1.03 1.57
CA VAL A 173 -7.61 0.19 2.76
C VAL A 173 -6.19 -0.35 2.88
N ARG A 174 -5.64 -0.39 4.11
CA ARG A 174 -4.28 -0.83 4.41
C ARG A 174 -4.28 -1.84 5.55
N PRO A 175 -4.56 -3.11 5.28
CA PRO A 175 -4.71 -4.10 6.35
C PRO A 175 -3.37 -4.53 6.97
N LEU A 176 -2.22 -4.20 6.34
CA LEU A 176 -0.89 -4.58 6.82
C LEU A 176 -0.18 -3.48 7.65
N LEU A 177 -0.87 -2.39 8.07
CA LEU A 177 -0.21 -1.29 8.79
C LEU A 177 0.37 -1.68 10.16
N GLU A 178 -0.07 -2.78 10.75
CA GLU A 178 0.46 -3.33 12.00
C GLU A 178 1.44 -4.50 11.76
N VAL A 179 1.58 -4.96 10.51
CA VAL A 179 2.43 -6.07 10.07
C VAL A 179 3.76 -5.53 9.57
N THR A 180 4.85 -6.12 10.01
CA THR A 180 6.20 -5.74 9.56
C THR A 180 6.53 -6.33 8.20
N ARG A 181 7.48 -5.72 7.49
CA ARG A 181 8.02 -6.28 6.24
C ARG A 181 8.68 -7.64 6.45
N GLN A 182 9.31 -7.88 7.60
CA GLN A 182 9.89 -9.17 7.93
C GLN A 182 8.83 -10.27 7.99
N GLU A 183 7.63 -9.97 8.50
CA GLU A 183 6.52 -10.93 8.55
C GLU A 183 5.96 -11.21 7.16
N THR A 184 5.84 -10.21 6.27
CA THR A 184 5.40 -10.44 4.89
C THR A 184 6.42 -11.23 4.09
N GLU A 185 7.72 -10.99 4.27
CA GLU A 185 8.81 -11.75 3.64
C GLU A 185 8.81 -13.22 4.14
N ALA A 186 8.67 -13.42 5.45
CA ALA A 186 8.58 -14.77 6.04
C ALA A 186 7.34 -15.52 5.53
N TYR A 187 6.21 -14.84 5.40
CA TYR A 187 5.00 -15.41 4.81
C TYR A 187 5.24 -15.84 3.36
N CYS A 188 5.83 -14.98 2.54
CA CYS A 188 6.16 -15.32 1.15
C CYS A 188 7.06 -16.56 1.08
N ALA A 189 8.11 -16.62 1.91
CA ALA A 189 9.04 -17.75 1.95
C ALA A 189 8.36 -19.05 2.34
N SER A 190 7.51 -19.04 3.38
CA SER A 190 6.80 -20.24 3.87
C SER A 190 5.73 -20.77 2.90
N HIS A 191 5.22 -19.92 2.00
CA HIS A 191 4.19 -20.29 1.02
C HIS A 191 4.75 -20.47 -0.41
N GLY A 192 6.09 -20.49 -0.58
CA GLY A 192 6.72 -20.66 -1.89
C GLY A 192 6.42 -19.54 -2.88
N LEU A 193 6.08 -18.36 -2.38
CA LEU A 193 5.88 -17.16 -3.20
C LEU A 193 7.24 -16.55 -3.51
N ALA A 194 7.45 -16.12 -4.74
CA ALA A 194 8.71 -15.55 -5.22
C ALA A 194 8.53 -14.06 -5.54
N PRO A 195 8.54 -13.15 -4.56
CA PRO A 195 8.43 -11.72 -4.83
C PRO A 195 9.66 -11.18 -5.54
N ARG A 196 9.49 -10.11 -6.29
CA ARG A 196 10.59 -9.37 -6.94
C ARG A 196 11.04 -8.20 -6.06
N TYR A 197 12.33 -7.94 -6.08
CA TYR A 197 12.92 -6.79 -5.39
C TYR A 197 13.27 -5.70 -6.39
N ASP A 198 12.61 -4.56 -6.26
CA ASP A 198 12.77 -3.41 -7.11
C ASP A 198 14.12 -2.72 -6.89
N SER A 199 14.96 -2.63 -7.94
CA SER A 199 16.27 -1.99 -7.91
C SER A 199 16.23 -0.50 -7.55
N SER A 200 15.12 0.22 -7.85
CA SER A 200 14.99 1.65 -7.49
C SER A 200 14.86 1.91 -5.98
N ASN A 201 14.57 0.88 -5.19
CA ASN A 201 14.63 0.97 -3.74
C ASN A 201 16.08 1.26 -3.25
N LEU A 202 17.09 1.11 -4.12
CA LEU A 202 18.49 1.39 -3.82
C LEU A 202 18.88 2.87 -4.00
N GLU A 203 18.06 3.68 -4.66
CA GLU A 203 18.41 5.07 -4.97
C GLU A 203 18.24 5.98 -3.75
N GLU A 204 19.34 6.51 -3.22
CA GLU A 204 19.36 7.42 -2.05
C GLU A 204 18.92 8.86 -2.37
N ARG A 205 18.67 9.19 -3.63
CA ARG A 205 18.12 10.51 -4.02
C ARG A 205 16.74 10.80 -3.43
N PHE A 206 15.99 9.76 -3.04
CA PHE A 206 14.67 9.89 -2.43
C PHE A 206 14.78 9.89 -0.90
N THR A 207 14.22 10.91 -0.25
CA THR A 207 14.24 11.04 1.23
C THR A 207 13.69 9.81 1.92
N ARG A 208 12.67 9.16 1.38
CA ARG A 208 12.10 7.93 1.94
C ARG A 208 13.09 6.77 1.91
N ASN A 209 13.85 6.61 0.83
CA ASN A 209 14.89 5.58 0.75
C ASN A 209 16.03 5.86 1.75
N ARG A 210 16.40 7.14 1.95
CA ARG A 210 17.36 7.52 2.99
C ARG A 210 16.89 7.20 4.39
N ILE A 211 15.61 7.47 4.70
CA ILE A 211 15.01 7.10 5.98
C ILE A 211 15.11 5.58 6.16
N ARG A 212 14.67 4.80 5.17
CA ARG A 212 14.67 3.32 5.20
C ARG A 212 16.07 2.75 5.39
N ARG A 213 17.06 3.21 4.62
CA ARG A 213 18.39 2.58 4.53
C ARG A 213 19.41 3.15 5.52
N SER A 214 19.24 4.38 5.93
CA SER A 214 20.22 5.05 6.79
C SER A 214 19.66 5.36 8.16
N LEU A 215 18.51 6.04 8.27
CA LEU A 215 17.99 6.49 9.55
C LEU A 215 17.36 5.35 10.38
N MET A 216 16.50 4.53 9.78
CA MET A 216 15.84 3.42 10.48
C MET A 216 16.84 2.41 11.08
N PRO A 217 17.90 1.97 10.37
CA PRO A 217 18.94 1.12 10.98
C PRO A 217 19.67 1.78 12.15
N GLN A 218 19.92 3.08 12.09
CA GLN A 218 20.51 3.81 13.23
C GLN A 218 19.56 3.85 14.42
N LEU A 219 18.28 4.18 14.20
CA LEU A 219 17.28 4.20 15.26
C LEU A 219 17.08 2.83 15.92
N ARG A 220 17.17 1.74 15.15
CA ARG A 220 17.11 0.37 15.70
C ARG A 220 18.27 0.03 16.65
N ARG A 221 19.42 0.70 16.52
CA ARG A 221 20.54 0.54 17.50
C ARG A 221 20.21 1.12 18.86
N TYR A 222 19.36 2.16 18.93
CA TYR A 222 18.91 2.76 20.18
C TYR A 222 17.66 2.04 20.72
N ASN A 223 16.76 1.66 19.84
CA ASN A 223 15.54 0.92 20.18
C ASN A 223 15.23 -0.13 19.08
N PRO A 224 15.52 -1.41 19.31
CA PRO A 224 15.20 -2.48 18.35
C PRO A 224 13.71 -2.52 17.94
N ALA A 225 12.81 -2.08 18.83
CA ALA A 225 11.37 -2.00 18.63
C ALA A 225 10.88 -0.63 18.10
N VAL A 226 11.76 0.19 17.49
CA VAL A 226 11.43 1.54 17.02
C VAL A 226 10.28 1.56 15.99
N THR A 227 10.20 0.56 15.09
CA THR A 227 9.11 0.43 14.13
C THR A 227 7.77 0.35 14.85
N GLN A 228 7.65 -0.56 15.82
CA GLN A 228 6.44 -0.72 16.64
C GLN A 228 6.15 0.53 17.49
N ALA A 229 7.18 1.21 18.02
CA ALA A 229 7.00 2.43 18.77
C ALA A 229 6.41 3.56 17.92
N LEU A 230 6.91 3.75 16.69
CA LEU A 230 6.40 4.76 15.75
C LEU A 230 4.99 4.40 15.25
N THR A 231 4.70 3.12 15.02
CA THR A 231 3.35 2.67 14.63
C THR A 231 2.34 2.89 15.76
N ARG A 232 2.70 2.58 17.01
CA ARG A 232 1.86 2.90 18.18
C ARG A 232 1.63 4.40 18.33
N LEU A 233 2.67 5.22 18.20
CA LEU A 233 2.53 6.68 18.19
C LEU A 233 1.53 7.14 17.16
N ALA A 234 1.67 6.69 15.90
CA ALA A 234 0.76 7.05 14.80
C ALA A 234 -0.70 6.68 15.13
N ARG A 235 -0.93 5.49 15.69
CA ARG A 235 -2.27 5.02 16.10
C ARG A 235 -2.86 5.89 17.20
N THR A 236 -2.11 6.18 18.27
CA THR A 236 -2.58 7.05 19.36
C THR A 236 -2.93 8.43 18.85
N VAL A 237 -2.03 9.04 18.06
CA VAL A 237 -2.28 10.37 17.45
C VAL A 237 -3.49 10.35 16.51
N ALA A 238 -3.71 9.26 15.78
CA ALA A 238 -4.91 9.15 14.93
C ALA A 238 -6.20 9.16 15.74
N GLN A 239 -6.22 8.50 16.92
CA GLN A 239 -7.36 8.50 17.85
C GLN A 239 -7.58 9.89 18.45
N ASP A 240 -6.52 10.55 18.93
CA ASP A 240 -6.59 11.90 19.49
C ASP A 240 -7.11 12.91 18.46
N VAL A 241 -6.58 12.87 17.24
CA VAL A 241 -7.04 13.73 16.15
C VAL A 241 -8.51 13.47 15.81
N ALA A 242 -8.95 12.20 15.76
CA ALA A 242 -10.34 11.87 15.50
C ALA A 242 -11.27 12.40 16.60
N TYR A 243 -10.85 12.29 17.86
CA TYR A 243 -11.60 12.86 18.99
C TYR A 243 -11.70 14.39 18.91
N ILE A 244 -10.58 15.07 18.63
CA ILE A 244 -10.58 16.53 18.46
C ILE A 244 -11.51 16.95 17.30
N ASP A 245 -11.45 16.23 16.17
CA ASP A 245 -12.30 16.54 15.01
C ASP A 245 -13.80 16.38 15.31
N GLN A 246 -14.17 15.44 16.20
CA GLN A 246 -15.55 15.28 16.67
C GLN A 246 -16.01 16.40 17.60
N GLN A 247 -15.10 16.97 18.41
CA GLN A 247 -15.45 18.06 19.36
C GLN A 247 -15.54 19.43 18.67
N VAL A 248 -14.97 19.59 17.47
CA VAL A 248 -14.96 20.87 16.72
C VAL A 248 -16.10 20.99 15.71
N GLN A 249 -16.83 19.89 15.44
CA GLN A 249 -18.03 19.89 14.61
C GLN A 249 -19.27 20.32 15.38
#